data_e6c4fea3f8238fc586d9c3f1148933f8
#
_entry.id   e6c4fea3f8238fc586d9c3f1148933f8
#
_cell.length_a   1.000
_cell.length_b   1.000
_cell.length_c   1.000
_cell.angle_alpha   90.00
_cell.angle_beta   90.00
_cell.angle_gamma   90.00
#
_symmetry.space_group_name_H-M   'P 1'
#
loop_
_entity.id
_entity.type
_entity.pdbx_description
1 polymer ?
#
loop_
_entity_poly.entity_id
_entity_poly.type
_entity_poly.pdbx_seq_one_letter_code
_entity_poly.pdbx_strand_id
1 'polypeptide(L)'
;FLGGHNDTLAGFLVTNREDISEKLRFLIKTTGSGLAPFDSWLILRGIKTLGIRMEQAQKNAFKIAEWLKTKSAVTRVIYPGLPDHPGYEIMKKQARGFGSMLTFQLESKEFALSVLEKVRMIKFAESLGGVETLITYPTSQTHADVPKEIRERNGITEATLRLSVGIEDAQDLLDEFEKVFAETEEELYGGKKS
;
A
#
# COMPACT_ATOMS: atom_id res chain seq x y z
N PHE A 1 -1.31 -9.71 0.65
CA PHE A 1 -2.33 -9.83 1.71
C PHE A 1 -2.58 -11.28 2.14
N LEU A 2 -2.50 -12.26 1.24
CA LEU A 2 -2.80 -13.66 1.58
C LEU A 2 -1.86 -14.22 2.66
N GLY A 3 -0.54 -14.06 2.49
CA GLY A 3 0.44 -14.42 3.51
C GLY A 3 0.43 -13.46 4.69
N GLY A 4 0.50 -12.17 4.40
CA GLY A 4 0.37 -11.07 5.36
C GLY A 4 1.60 -10.78 6.22
N HIS A 5 2.74 -11.45 5.99
CA HIS A 5 3.93 -11.32 6.85
C HIS A 5 5.23 -11.05 6.08
N ASN A 6 5.14 -10.87 4.76
CA ASN A 6 6.30 -10.63 3.88
C ASN A 6 7.42 -11.68 4.03
N ASP A 7 7.08 -12.91 4.41
CA ASP A 7 7.98 -14.01 4.78
C ASP A 7 8.00 -15.16 3.75
N THR A 8 7.24 -15.05 2.68
CA THR A 8 7.17 -16.07 1.60
C THR A 8 6.81 -15.45 0.26
N LEU A 9 7.25 -16.08 -0.80
CA LEU A 9 6.91 -15.75 -2.18
C LEU A 9 6.04 -16.87 -2.76
N ALA A 10 4.82 -16.54 -3.18
CA ALA A 10 3.88 -17.51 -3.74
C ALA A 10 3.01 -16.90 -4.85
N GLY A 11 2.52 -17.77 -5.73
CA GLY A 11 1.57 -17.41 -6.76
C GLY A 11 0.50 -18.48 -6.92
N PHE A 12 -0.66 -18.08 -7.45
CA PHE A 12 -1.81 -18.96 -7.66
C PHE A 12 -2.35 -18.80 -9.06
N LEU A 13 -2.67 -19.94 -9.69
CA LEU A 13 -3.36 -19.97 -10.97
C LEU A 13 -4.74 -20.62 -10.74
N VAL A 14 -5.80 -19.93 -11.13
CA VAL A 14 -7.18 -20.38 -10.93
C VAL A 14 -7.91 -20.40 -12.26
N THR A 15 -8.54 -21.53 -12.59
CA THR A 15 -9.33 -21.69 -13.81
C THR A 15 -10.46 -22.70 -13.60
N ASN A 16 -11.58 -22.46 -14.28
CA ASN A 16 -12.70 -23.42 -14.37
C ASN A 16 -12.65 -24.27 -15.64
N ARG A 17 -11.62 -24.09 -16.48
CA ARG A 17 -11.43 -24.81 -17.72
C ARG A 17 -10.49 -25.99 -17.51
N GLU A 18 -10.99 -27.21 -17.79
CA GLU A 18 -10.21 -28.45 -17.63
C GLU A 18 -8.98 -28.48 -18.55
N ASP A 19 -9.14 -28.10 -19.82
CA ASP A 19 -8.05 -28.05 -20.80
C ASP A 19 -6.90 -27.12 -20.40
N ILE A 20 -7.20 -26.03 -19.69
CA ILE A 20 -6.19 -25.11 -19.13
C ILE A 20 -5.60 -25.73 -17.86
N SER A 21 -6.42 -26.32 -16.99
CA SER A 21 -5.96 -26.95 -15.76
C SER A 21 -4.93 -28.05 -16.02
N GLU A 22 -5.19 -28.93 -16.99
CA GLU A 22 -4.26 -29.98 -17.41
C GLU A 22 -2.92 -29.41 -17.89
N LYS A 23 -2.95 -28.41 -18.76
CA LYS A 23 -1.73 -27.75 -19.25
C LYS A 23 -0.93 -27.08 -18.13
N LEU A 24 -1.59 -26.40 -17.21
CA LEU A 24 -0.94 -25.75 -16.07
C LEU A 24 -0.30 -26.77 -15.14
N ARG A 25 -0.99 -27.88 -14.82
CA ARG A 25 -0.43 -28.99 -14.02
C ARG A 25 0.80 -29.61 -14.70
N PHE A 26 0.74 -29.83 -16.01
CA PHE A 26 1.88 -30.32 -16.77
C PHE A 26 3.07 -29.33 -16.71
N LEU A 27 2.83 -28.05 -16.89
CA LEU A 27 3.87 -27.02 -16.81
C LEU A 27 4.50 -26.95 -15.42
N ILE A 28 3.70 -26.91 -14.35
CA ILE A 28 4.22 -26.88 -12.98
C ILE A 28 5.10 -28.10 -12.71
N LYS A 29 4.65 -29.29 -13.11
CA LYS A 29 5.43 -30.52 -12.97
C LYS A 29 6.75 -30.47 -13.76
N THR A 30 6.70 -29.99 -15.00
CA THR A 30 7.85 -30.03 -15.92
C THR A 30 8.89 -28.98 -15.57
N THR A 31 8.45 -27.77 -15.17
CA THR A 31 9.35 -26.66 -14.82
C THR A 31 9.84 -26.69 -13.38
N GLY A 32 9.22 -27.53 -12.53
CA GLY A 32 9.55 -27.57 -11.10
C GLY A 32 9.10 -26.33 -10.34
N SER A 33 8.15 -25.54 -10.87
CA SER A 33 7.67 -24.29 -10.25
C SER A 33 6.60 -24.50 -9.16
N GLY A 34 6.44 -25.73 -8.67
CA GLY A 34 5.59 -25.99 -7.50
C GLY A 34 6.10 -25.29 -6.25
N LEU A 35 5.17 -24.70 -5.49
CA LEU A 35 5.52 -24.03 -4.24
C LEU A 35 6.13 -24.99 -3.24
N ALA A 36 7.23 -24.60 -2.59
CA ALA A 36 7.90 -25.40 -1.58
C ALA A 36 6.97 -25.69 -0.37
N PRO A 37 7.13 -26.83 0.33
CA PRO A 37 6.28 -27.19 1.47
C PRO A 37 6.28 -26.15 2.59
N PHE A 38 7.42 -25.54 2.88
CA PHE A 38 7.54 -24.52 3.92
C PHE A 38 6.77 -23.24 3.55
N ASP A 39 6.95 -22.74 2.31
CA ASP A 39 6.20 -21.61 1.80
C ASP A 39 4.69 -21.87 1.77
N SER A 40 4.31 -23.08 1.34
CA SER A 40 2.90 -23.54 1.36
C SER A 40 2.32 -23.49 2.78
N TRP A 41 3.08 -23.94 3.77
CA TRP A 41 2.67 -23.91 5.18
C TRP A 41 2.53 -22.48 5.69
N LEU A 42 3.46 -21.56 5.39
CA LEU A 42 3.37 -20.14 5.76
C LEU A 42 2.12 -19.48 5.16
N ILE A 43 1.85 -19.72 3.88
CA ILE A 43 0.64 -19.19 3.23
C ILE A 43 -0.64 -19.74 3.88
N LEU A 44 -0.71 -21.06 4.10
CA LEU A 44 -1.87 -21.68 4.75
C LEU A 44 -2.09 -21.11 6.17
N ARG A 45 -1.00 -20.85 6.89
CA ARG A 45 -1.06 -20.22 8.21
C ARG A 45 -1.55 -18.77 8.12
N GLY A 46 -1.01 -17.98 7.19
CA GLY A 46 -1.36 -16.58 6.98
C GLY A 46 -2.83 -16.37 6.57
N ILE A 47 -3.35 -17.23 5.69
CA ILE A 47 -4.75 -17.15 5.22
C ILE A 47 -5.75 -17.29 6.38
N LYS A 48 -5.42 -18.04 7.43
CA LYS A 48 -6.34 -18.25 8.58
C LYS A 48 -6.69 -16.94 9.31
N THR A 49 -5.86 -15.92 9.22
CA THR A 49 -6.08 -14.61 9.84
C THR A 49 -6.42 -13.51 8.82
N LEU A 50 -6.57 -13.87 7.55
CA LEU A 50 -6.79 -12.89 6.47
C LEU A 50 -7.97 -11.95 6.75
N GLY A 51 -9.12 -12.50 7.18
CA GLY A 51 -10.33 -11.70 7.43
C GLY A 51 -10.10 -10.63 8.50
N ILE A 52 -9.53 -11.01 9.65
CA ILE A 52 -9.25 -10.08 10.76
C ILE A 52 -8.21 -9.03 10.36
N ARG A 53 -7.17 -9.44 9.66
CA ARG A 53 -6.13 -8.50 9.17
C ARG A 53 -6.70 -7.48 8.19
N MET A 54 -7.48 -7.95 7.21
CA MET A 54 -8.09 -7.05 6.22
C MET A 54 -9.07 -6.06 6.87
N GLU A 55 -9.85 -6.52 7.84
CA GLU A 55 -10.79 -5.65 8.57
C GLU A 55 -10.06 -4.56 9.38
N GLN A 56 -9.01 -4.95 10.14
CA GLN A 56 -8.25 -3.99 10.93
C GLN A 56 -7.45 -3.02 10.06
N ALA A 57 -6.74 -3.53 9.06
CA ALA A 57 -5.96 -2.71 8.14
C ALA A 57 -6.83 -1.69 7.37
N GLN A 58 -8.03 -2.10 6.94
CA GLN A 58 -8.99 -1.20 6.31
C GLN A 58 -9.49 -0.11 7.27
N LYS A 59 -9.80 -0.46 8.52
CA LYS A 59 -10.20 0.54 9.54
C LYS A 59 -9.10 1.59 9.73
N ASN A 60 -7.85 1.14 9.79
CA ASN A 60 -6.69 2.03 9.90
C ASN A 60 -6.53 2.89 8.64
N ALA A 61 -6.63 2.30 7.46
CA ALA A 61 -6.50 3.01 6.19
C ALA A 61 -7.56 4.12 6.04
N PHE A 62 -8.79 3.85 6.46
CA PHE A 62 -9.85 4.85 6.45
C PHE A 62 -9.54 6.04 7.37
N LYS A 63 -9.11 5.77 8.61
CA LYS A 63 -8.72 6.83 9.56
C LYS A 63 -7.57 7.68 9.02
N ILE A 64 -6.54 7.03 8.46
CA ILE A 64 -5.39 7.73 7.87
C ILE A 64 -5.83 8.56 6.66
N ALA A 65 -6.68 8.02 5.77
CA ALA A 65 -7.18 8.75 4.61
C ALA A 65 -7.97 10.00 5.01
N GLU A 66 -8.85 9.91 6.01
CA GLU A 66 -9.59 11.06 6.53
C GLU A 66 -8.65 12.08 7.19
N TRP A 67 -7.67 11.64 7.97
CA TRP A 67 -6.67 12.51 8.57
C TRP A 67 -5.83 13.23 7.50
N LEU A 68 -5.36 12.53 6.48
CA LEU A 68 -4.59 13.14 5.37
C LEU A 68 -5.38 14.25 4.68
N LYS A 69 -6.71 14.12 4.53
CA LYS A 69 -7.56 15.17 3.93
C LYS A 69 -7.60 16.46 4.74
N THR A 70 -7.24 16.41 6.02
CA THR A 70 -7.20 17.61 6.89
C THR A 70 -5.90 18.39 6.80
N LYS A 71 -4.87 17.84 6.15
CA LYS A 71 -3.53 18.44 6.12
C LYS A 71 -3.33 19.34 4.93
N SER A 72 -2.86 20.56 5.18
CA SER A 72 -2.59 21.58 4.14
C SER A 72 -1.53 21.14 3.14
N ALA A 73 -0.52 20.39 3.60
CA ALA A 73 0.54 19.84 2.75
C ALA A 73 0.07 18.68 1.84
N VAL A 74 -1.15 18.17 2.02
CA VAL A 74 -1.71 17.08 1.22
C VAL A 74 -2.62 17.65 0.14
N THR A 75 -2.23 17.50 -1.11
CA THR A 75 -2.97 18.05 -2.26
C THR A 75 -4.03 17.07 -2.79
N ARG A 76 -3.85 15.76 -2.54
CA ARG A 76 -4.78 14.73 -3.00
C ARG A 76 -4.66 13.46 -2.16
N VAL A 77 -5.80 12.83 -1.88
CA VAL A 77 -5.88 11.48 -1.30
C VAL A 77 -6.66 10.58 -2.25
N ILE A 78 -6.11 9.42 -2.57
CA ILE A 78 -6.71 8.44 -3.49
C ILE A 78 -6.90 7.14 -2.69
N TYR A 79 -8.11 6.90 -2.25
CA TYR A 79 -8.49 5.70 -1.51
C TYR A 79 -9.90 5.25 -1.91
N PRO A 80 -10.10 4.00 -2.36
CA PRO A 80 -11.41 3.52 -2.80
C PRO A 80 -12.51 3.58 -1.74
N GLY A 81 -12.15 3.69 -0.46
CA GLY A 81 -13.08 3.84 0.66
C GLY A 81 -13.62 5.25 0.86
N LEU A 82 -13.12 6.25 0.14
CA LEU A 82 -13.64 7.61 0.18
C LEU A 82 -14.79 7.78 -0.82
N PRO A 83 -15.91 8.43 -0.45
CA PRO A 83 -17.07 8.58 -1.33
C PRO A 83 -16.80 9.36 -2.63
N ASP A 84 -15.80 10.22 -2.63
CA ASP A 84 -15.35 11.01 -3.78
C ASP A 84 -14.43 10.24 -4.74
N HIS A 85 -14.04 9.00 -4.39
CA HIS A 85 -13.22 8.17 -5.27
C HIS A 85 -14.07 7.62 -6.44
N PRO A 86 -13.61 7.71 -7.71
CA PRO A 86 -14.37 7.26 -8.89
C PRO A 86 -14.81 5.78 -8.83
N GLY A 87 -14.05 4.95 -8.15
CA GLY A 87 -14.33 3.51 -8.00
C GLY A 87 -15.14 3.14 -6.75
N TYR A 88 -15.57 4.12 -5.93
CA TYR A 88 -16.27 3.85 -4.66
C TYR A 88 -17.47 2.95 -4.80
N GLU A 89 -18.43 3.32 -5.66
CA GLU A 89 -19.66 2.55 -5.87
C GLU A 89 -19.40 1.18 -6.51
N ILE A 90 -18.37 1.06 -7.35
CA ILE A 90 -17.96 -0.21 -7.94
C ILE A 90 -17.42 -1.14 -6.84
N MET A 91 -16.50 -0.65 -6.01
CA MET A 91 -15.94 -1.43 -4.90
C MET A 91 -17.00 -1.85 -3.89
N LYS A 92 -17.89 -0.95 -3.52
CA LYS A 92 -19.02 -1.21 -2.62
C LYS A 92 -19.95 -2.31 -3.14
N LYS A 93 -20.10 -2.40 -4.47
CA LYS A 93 -20.96 -3.42 -5.09
C LYS A 93 -20.30 -4.79 -5.18
N GLN A 94 -18.97 -4.86 -5.45
CA GLN A 94 -18.29 -6.10 -5.78
C GLN A 94 -17.40 -6.65 -4.68
N ALA A 95 -17.09 -5.86 -3.64
CA ALA A 95 -16.23 -6.26 -2.54
C ALA A 95 -16.91 -6.06 -1.18
N ARG A 96 -16.46 -6.82 -0.18
CA ARG A 96 -16.92 -6.66 1.21
C ARG A 96 -16.27 -5.49 1.94
N GLY A 97 -15.30 -4.84 1.31
CA GLY A 97 -14.57 -3.72 1.85
C GLY A 97 -13.69 -3.05 0.81
N PHE A 98 -12.96 -2.03 1.21
CA PHE A 98 -12.19 -1.16 0.33
C PHE A 98 -10.68 -1.44 0.36
N GLY A 99 -10.25 -2.40 1.21
CA GLY A 99 -8.84 -2.74 1.38
C GLY A 99 -8.05 -1.69 2.17
N SER A 100 -6.72 -1.84 2.17
CA SER A 100 -5.84 -0.99 2.98
C SER A 100 -4.74 -0.29 2.16
N MET A 101 -4.89 -0.26 0.84
CA MET A 101 -3.99 0.48 -0.03
C MET A 101 -4.53 1.88 -0.28
N LEU A 102 -3.73 2.89 -0.01
CA LEU A 102 -4.04 4.27 -0.37
C LEU A 102 -2.81 4.96 -0.98
N THR A 103 -3.08 5.99 -1.74
CA THR A 103 -2.06 6.86 -2.33
C THR A 103 -2.39 8.29 -1.95
N PHE A 104 -1.39 9.10 -1.67
CA PHE A 104 -1.58 10.52 -1.45
C PHE A 104 -0.50 11.34 -2.12
N GLN A 105 -0.81 12.57 -2.43
CA GLN A 105 0.11 13.52 -3.04
C GLN A 105 0.33 14.67 -2.07
N LEU A 106 1.59 15.00 -1.91
CA LEU A 106 2.04 16.13 -1.12
C LEU A 106 2.22 17.37 -1.99
N GLU A 107 2.41 18.52 -1.39
CA GLU A 107 2.57 19.78 -2.09
C GLU A 107 3.86 19.88 -2.92
N SER A 108 4.92 19.13 -2.51
CA SER A 108 6.20 19.13 -3.21
C SER A 108 6.93 17.79 -3.09
N LYS A 109 7.91 17.58 -3.98
CA LYS A 109 8.85 16.46 -3.92
C LYS A 109 9.68 16.49 -2.64
N GLU A 110 10.15 17.69 -2.27
CA GLU A 110 10.98 17.92 -1.10
C GLU A 110 10.24 17.48 0.18
N PHE A 111 8.96 17.84 0.27
CA PHE A 111 8.11 17.40 1.38
C PHE A 111 7.98 15.88 1.41
N ALA A 112 7.75 15.24 0.26
CA ALA A 112 7.64 13.79 0.17
C ALA A 112 8.92 13.07 0.60
N LEU A 113 10.08 13.55 0.17
CA LEU A 113 11.38 12.99 0.54
C LEU A 113 11.67 13.16 2.03
N SER A 114 11.40 14.34 2.59
CA SER A 114 11.57 14.62 4.01
C SER A 114 10.68 13.71 4.88
N VAL A 115 9.42 13.46 4.47
CA VAL A 115 8.54 12.49 5.14
C VAL A 115 9.17 11.09 5.15
N LEU A 116 9.68 10.62 4.00
CA LEU A 116 10.29 9.30 3.89
C LEU A 116 11.55 9.13 4.77
N GLU A 117 12.32 10.18 4.95
CA GLU A 117 13.52 10.17 5.80
C GLU A 117 13.19 10.09 7.30
N LYS A 118 12.02 10.61 7.69
CA LYS A 118 11.64 10.78 9.10
C LYS A 118 10.79 9.64 9.66
N VAL A 119 10.03 8.93 8.82
CA VAL A 119 9.22 7.78 9.28
C VAL A 119 10.08 6.69 9.95
N ARG A 120 9.56 6.08 11.02
CA ARG A 120 10.28 5.04 11.80
C ARG A 120 9.44 3.79 12.01
N MET A 121 8.25 3.90 12.54
CA MET A 121 7.31 2.78 12.67
C MET A 121 6.77 2.39 11.30
N ILE A 122 6.30 3.36 10.54
CA ILE A 122 5.99 3.21 9.11
C ILE A 122 7.30 2.96 8.37
N LYS A 123 7.42 1.81 7.69
CA LYS A 123 8.67 1.45 7.02
C LYS A 123 8.69 1.92 5.57
N PHE A 124 9.75 2.65 5.21
CA PHE A 124 10.02 2.97 3.80
C PHE A 124 10.53 1.71 3.10
N ALA A 125 9.63 1.02 2.42
CA ALA A 125 9.93 -0.24 1.73
C ALA A 125 9.00 -0.49 0.55
N GLU A 126 9.52 -1.21 -0.43
CA GLU A 126 8.75 -1.69 -1.57
C GLU A 126 8.13 -3.04 -1.24
N SER A 127 6.91 -3.04 -0.82
CA SER A 127 6.04 -4.22 -0.65
C SER A 127 4.62 -3.76 -0.34
N LEU A 128 3.74 -4.67 -0.05
CA LEU A 128 2.37 -4.38 0.36
C LEU A 128 1.71 -5.59 1.05
N GLY A 129 0.62 -5.33 1.75
CA GLY A 129 -0.26 -6.37 2.27
C GLY A 129 0.28 -7.11 3.48
N GLY A 130 1.34 -6.61 4.11
CA GLY A 130 1.85 -7.08 5.39
C GLY A 130 1.01 -6.61 6.57
N VAL A 131 1.35 -7.11 7.76
CA VAL A 131 0.81 -6.63 9.04
C VAL A 131 1.42 -5.29 9.44
N GLU A 132 2.59 -4.96 8.88
CA GLU A 132 3.29 -3.69 9.04
C GLU A 132 2.82 -2.67 8.01
N THR A 133 2.73 -1.41 8.42
CA THR A 133 2.48 -0.30 7.52
C THR A 133 3.74 0.05 6.72
N LEU A 134 3.61 0.02 5.39
CA LEU A 134 4.70 0.32 4.46
C LEU A 134 4.38 1.55 3.63
N ILE A 135 5.35 2.46 3.52
CA ILE A 135 5.29 3.60 2.63
C ILE A 135 6.26 3.41 1.47
N THR A 136 5.81 3.67 0.25
CA THR A 136 6.58 3.47 -0.98
C THR A 136 6.66 4.80 -1.74
N TYR A 137 7.81 5.06 -2.36
CA TYR A 137 8.02 6.15 -3.30
C TYR A 137 7.95 5.63 -4.74
N PRO A 138 6.79 5.68 -5.41
CA PRO A 138 6.59 4.99 -6.69
C PRO A 138 7.57 5.41 -7.78
N THR A 139 7.97 6.66 -7.81
CA THR A 139 8.83 7.22 -8.88
C THR A 139 10.24 6.66 -8.88
N SER A 140 10.78 6.23 -7.75
CA SER A 140 12.12 5.61 -7.64
C SER A 140 12.10 4.11 -7.39
N GLN A 141 10.93 3.53 -7.13
CA GLN A 141 10.76 2.12 -6.81
C GLN A 141 9.85 1.43 -7.84
N THR A 142 8.58 1.27 -7.53
CA THR A 142 7.62 0.46 -8.32
C THR A 142 7.39 0.93 -9.75
N HIS A 143 7.67 2.18 -10.07
CA HIS A 143 7.46 2.80 -11.39
C HIS A 143 8.73 3.48 -11.92
N ALA A 144 9.91 3.12 -11.41
CA ALA A 144 11.17 3.70 -11.84
C ALA A 144 11.43 3.51 -13.36
N ASP A 145 11.08 2.34 -13.89
CA ASP A 145 11.25 1.99 -15.31
C ASP A 145 10.13 2.55 -16.21
N VAL A 146 9.10 3.19 -15.64
CA VAL A 146 8.01 3.78 -16.44
C VAL A 146 8.39 5.20 -16.85
N PRO A 147 8.31 5.57 -18.14
CA PRO A 147 8.60 6.92 -18.62
C PRO A 147 7.81 7.99 -17.84
N LYS A 148 8.47 9.13 -17.55
CA LYS A 148 7.90 10.20 -16.74
C LYS A 148 6.53 10.67 -17.24
N GLU A 149 6.38 10.87 -18.55
CA GLU A 149 5.13 11.31 -19.17
C GLU A 149 3.97 10.33 -18.94
N ILE A 150 4.27 9.01 -18.93
CA ILE A 150 3.28 7.98 -18.65
C ILE A 150 2.92 7.97 -17.17
N ARG A 151 3.89 8.14 -16.27
CA ARG A 151 3.64 8.25 -14.82
C ARG A 151 2.74 9.45 -14.53
N GLU A 152 3.08 10.62 -15.04
CA GLU A 152 2.32 11.87 -14.83
C GLU A 152 0.90 11.77 -15.40
N ARG A 153 0.74 11.19 -16.59
CA ARG A 153 -0.57 10.93 -17.17
C ARG A 153 -1.43 10.00 -16.30
N ASN A 154 -0.80 9.06 -15.60
CA ASN A 154 -1.46 8.18 -14.65
C ASN A 154 -1.61 8.81 -13.24
N GLY A 155 -1.25 10.07 -13.08
CA GLY A 155 -1.36 10.80 -11.81
C GLY A 155 -0.26 10.47 -10.80
N ILE A 156 0.85 9.86 -11.23
CA ILE A 156 2.01 9.56 -10.37
C ILE A 156 3.05 10.68 -10.58
N THR A 157 3.13 11.58 -9.62
CA THR A 157 4.09 12.70 -9.61
C THR A 157 5.26 12.42 -8.66
N GLU A 158 6.27 13.28 -8.66
CA GLU A 158 7.39 13.19 -7.72
C GLU A 158 7.00 13.49 -6.26
N ALA A 159 5.79 14.00 -6.03
CA ALA A 159 5.22 14.22 -4.71
C ALA A 159 4.25 13.10 -4.28
N THR A 160 4.19 12.00 -5.02
CA THR A 160 3.26 10.89 -4.78
C THR A 160 3.87 9.83 -3.86
N LEU A 161 3.17 9.49 -2.79
CA LEU A 161 3.49 8.40 -1.88
C LEU A 161 2.35 7.36 -1.87
N ARG A 162 2.72 6.08 -1.82
CA ARG A 162 1.78 4.96 -1.66
C ARG A 162 1.93 4.34 -0.29
N LEU A 163 0.82 4.11 0.38
CA LEU A 163 0.77 3.49 1.70
C LEU A 163 0.04 2.14 1.62
N SER A 164 0.69 1.09 2.12
CA SER A 164 0.07 -0.18 2.45
C SER A 164 -0.12 -0.23 3.95
N VAL A 165 -1.35 0.01 4.40
CA VAL A 165 -1.63 0.14 5.83
C VAL A 165 -1.74 -1.23 6.47
N GLY A 166 -1.06 -1.42 7.59
CA GLY A 166 -1.03 -2.62 8.41
C GLY A 166 -2.08 -2.62 9.53
N ILE A 167 -1.81 -3.42 10.55
CA ILE A 167 -2.75 -3.67 11.65
C ILE A 167 -2.30 -3.07 12.99
N GLU A 168 -1.30 -2.21 12.98
CA GLU A 168 -0.82 -1.47 14.16
C GLU A 168 -1.97 -0.68 14.81
N ASP A 169 -1.76 -0.15 15.98
CA ASP A 169 -2.71 0.81 16.54
C ASP A 169 -2.81 2.04 15.64
N ALA A 170 -4.03 2.40 15.27
CA ALA A 170 -4.26 3.52 14.35
C ALA A 170 -3.81 4.86 14.93
N GLN A 171 -3.84 5.03 16.26
CA GLN A 171 -3.41 6.27 16.90
C GLN A 171 -1.90 6.42 16.81
N ASP A 172 -1.15 5.33 17.03
CA ASP A 172 0.31 5.33 16.90
C ASP A 172 0.75 5.73 15.48
N LEU A 173 0.05 5.22 14.45
CA LEU A 173 0.30 5.61 13.05
C LEU A 173 0.00 7.10 12.80
N LEU A 174 -1.09 7.60 13.35
CA LEU A 174 -1.46 9.01 13.22
C LEU A 174 -0.48 9.92 13.97
N ASP A 175 -0.07 9.54 15.17
CA ASP A 175 0.90 10.29 15.98
C ASP A 175 2.26 10.36 15.29
N GLU A 176 2.70 9.27 14.65
CA GLU A 176 3.92 9.32 13.84
C GLU A 176 3.77 10.28 12.64
N PHE A 177 2.67 10.21 11.91
CA PHE A 177 2.44 11.14 10.80
C PHE A 177 2.36 12.59 11.27
N GLU A 178 1.66 12.89 12.36
CA GLU A 178 1.61 14.24 12.94
C GLU A 178 3.01 14.76 13.23
N LYS A 179 3.81 13.97 13.92
CA LYS A 179 5.20 14.31 14.24
C LYS A 179 6.04 14.55 12.98
N VAL A 180 5.99 13.62 12.02
CA VAL A 180 6.78 13.68 10.80
C VAL A 180 6.39 14.89 9.94
N PHE A 181 5.09 15.20 9.82
CA PHE A 181 4.61 16.35 9.07
C PHE A 181 5.07 17.67 9.75
N ALA A 182 4.92 17.78 11.09
CA ALA A 182 5.37 18.95 11.83
C ALA A 182 6.89 19.19 11.70
N GLU A 183 7.70 18.14 11.85
CA GLU A 183 9.16 18.22 11.67
C GLU A 183 9.55 18.58 10.23
N THR A 184 8.79 18.12 9.23
CA THR A 184 9.01 18.45 7.82
C THR A 184 8.64 19.91 7.53
N GLU A 185 7.51 20.39 8.05
CA GLU A 185 7.11 21.80 7.92
C GLU A 185 8.13 22.74 8.57
N GLU A 186 8.63 22.41 9.75
CA GLU A 186 9.65 23.19 10.45
C GLU A 186 10.96 23.23 9.63
N GLU A 187 11.41 22.10 9.10
CA GLU A 187 12.62 22.02 8.27
C GLU A 187 12.51 22.86 7.00
N LEU A 188 11.40 22.74 6.27
CA LEU A 188 11.25 23.37 4.95
C LEU A 188 10.83 24.84 5.03
N TYR A 189 10.11 25.24 6.10
CA TYR A 189 9.46 26.55 6.17
C TYR A 189 9.76 27.34 7.45
N GLY A 190 10.30 26.70 8.51
CA GLY A 190 10.56 27.34 9.80
C GLY A 190 11.52 28.54 9.73
N GLY A 191 12.42 28.54 8.77
CA GLY A 191 13.35 29.68 8.52
C GLY A 191 12.77 30.84 7.70
N LYS A 192 11.52 30.74 7.21
CA LYS A 192 10.88 31.78 6.38
C LYS A 192 9.92 32.70 7.13
N LYS A 193 9.79 32.54 8.45
CA LYS A 193 8.98 33.40 9.33
C LYS A 193 9.85 34.41 10.08
N SER A 194 10.68 35.17 9.37
CA SER A 194 11.37 36.34 9.92
C SER A 194 11.24 37.53 8.94
#